data_cd756606db0470e22abb84d321a129e7
#
_entry.id   cd756606db0470e22abb84d321a129e7
#
_cell.length_a   1.000
_cell.length_b   1.000
_cell.length_c   1.000
_cell.angle_alpha   90.00
_cell.angle_beta   90.00
_cell.angle_gamma   90.00
#
_symmetry.space_group_name_H-M   'P 1'
#
loop_
_entity.id
_entity.type
_entity.pdbx_description
1 polymer ?
#
loop_
_entity_poly.entity_id
_entity_poly.type
_entity_poly.pdbx_seq_one_letter_code
_entity_poly.pdbx_strand_id
1 'polypeptide(L)'
;WAELMKDFEADNATSFEELDQRGMLYLRPGGNGIRAYRRFLGLMAERYYSLVHEIIRTYDSRGLILGDRYQSFYYPEVARAAGPFVDVVSMNLNAAWNDGTYPRFYLDTLHALTGKPVYVSEFYMSAEQNRSGNKNDVSTFPVVKTQKKRAAGFRNTLEALLRTPYVVGADWFQYYDEPTHGRFDGENYNFGLVDIHDRPYESLTAAAGALDLVAIKSGPHPARPNASLGVPPAPRHPLDHFTIRLALANWDRERGFVKPVSQFPVADLYVCWNRKAVYLGLYAQDFAEAEYYRDKIVPEVDRAEWMVSIGETNQPIQVRLGPGGPPVCDEPSARIVNLSGEYMNTRNIAAMELPARLFGKTKFKPGDTIELNSTFFTQARADRVEWRGKFTLRH
;
A
#
# COMPACT_ATOMS: atom_id res chain seq x y z
N TRP A 1 34.95 11.62 3.77
CA TRP A 1 34.36 12.49 2.77
C TRP A 1 34.27 11.79 1.40
N ALA A 2 35.35 11.29 0.85
CA ALA A 2 35.38 10.67 -0.48
C ALA A 2 34.39 9.48 -0.61
N GLU A 3 34.19 8.69 0.43
CA GLU A 3 33.20 7.62 0.42
C GLU A 3 31.77 8.16 0.36
N LEU A 4 31.46 9.22 1.15
CA LEU A 4 30.17 9.86 1.11
C LEU A 4 29.84 10.42 -0.30
N MET A 5 30.81 11.01 -0.95
CA MET A 5 30.64 11.61 -2.29
C MET A 5 30.46 10.58 -3.42
N LYS A 6 30.56 9.29 -3.15
CA LYS A 6 30.14 8.26 -4.12
C LYS A 6 28.63 8.21 -4.31
N ASP A 7 27.90 8.43 -3.24
CA ASP A 7 26.44 8.29 -3.18
C ASP A 7 25.70 9.63 -3.13
N PHE A 8 26.44 10.72 -2.82
CA PHE A 8 25.88 12.05 -2.64
C PHE A 8 26.63 13.12 -3.41
N GLU A 9 25.95 14.23 -3.61
CA GLU A 9 26.51 15.51 -4.04
C GLU A 9 26.35 16.52 -2.92
N ALA A 10 27.44 17.13 -2.50
CA ALA A 10 27.38 18.20 -1.53
C ALA A 10 27.23 19.57 -2.21
N ASP A 11 26.42 20.43 -1.63
CA ASP A 11 26.33 21.82 -2.01
C ASP A 11 26.89 22.69 -0.88
N ASN A 12 27.73 23.66 -1.25
CA ASN A 12 28.39 24.59 -0.30
C ASN A 12 29.24 23.91 0.78
N ALA A 13 29.74 22.68 0.54
CA ALA A 13 30.61 21.97 1.47
C ALA A 13 31.62 21.10 0.75
N THR A 14 32.85 21.08 1.25
CA THR A 14 33.98 20.25 0.80
C THR A 14 34.52 19.34 1.90
N SER A 15 33.96 19.47 3.13
CA SER A 15 34.31 18.67 4.31
C SER A 15 33.08 18.42 5.16
N PHE A 16 33.19 17.52 6.16
CA PHE A 16 32.13 17.28 7.14
C PHE A 16 31.84 18.51 8.00
N GLU A 17 32.86 19.30 8.36
CA GLU A 17 32.72 20.51 9.15
C GLU A 17 31.92 21.57 8.40
N GLU A 18 32.17 21.73 7.10
CA GLU A 18 31.42 22.67 6.26
C GLU A 18 29.99 22.19 6.03
N LEU A 19 29.80 20.87 5.88
CA LEU A 19 28.48 20.27 5.73
C LEU A 19 27.60 20.53 6.97
N ASP A 20 28.17 20.36 8.16
CA ASP A 20 27.48 20.60 9.45
C ASP A 20 27.04 22.07 9.62
N GLN A 21 27.82 23.00 9.10
CA GLN A 21 27.55 24.43 9.26
C GLN A 21 26.55 25.00 8.24
N ARG A 22 26.62 24.59 6.99
CA ARG A 22 25.88 25.24 5.90
C ARG A 22 25.68 24.38 4.64
N GLY A 23 26.14 23.15 4.68
CA GLY A 23 26.07 22.26 3.52
C GLY A 23 24.72 21.58 3.36
N MET A 24 24.42 21.20 2.15
CA MET A 24 23.30 20.31 1.82
C MET A 24 23.82 19.09 1.07
N LEU A 25 23.19 17.94 1.31
CA LEU A 25 23.45 16.72 0.57
C LEU A 25 22.29 16.41 -0.35
N TYR A 26 22.60 16.12 -1.59
CA TYR A 26 21.67 15.61 -2.57
C TYR A 26 22.08 14.20 -2.97
N LEU A 27 21.13 13.38 -3.36
CA LEU A 27 21.38 12.04 -3.87
C LEU A 27 22.11 12.14 -5.21
N ARG A 28 23.13 11.30 -5.39
CA ARG A 28 23.72 11.07 -6.69
C ARG A 28 22.89 10.05 -7.46
N PRO A 29 22.48 10.36 -8.70
CA PRO A 29 21.78 9.40 -9.57
C PRO A 29 22.51 8.05 -9.65
N GLY A 30 21.81 6.95 -9.44
CA GLY A 30 22.37 5.59 -9.44
C GLY A 30 23.22 5.21 -8.23
N GLY A 31 23.36 6.08 -7.23
CA GLY A 31 24.07 5.83 -5.98
C GLY A 31 23.21 5.09 -4.93
N ASN A 32 23.81 4.79 -3.78
CA ASN A 32 23.14 4.12 -2.65
C ASN A 32 22.63 5.10 -1.58
N GLY A 33 22.56 6.40 -1.86
CA GLY A 33 22.23 7.43 -0.90
C GLY A 33 20.88 7.24 -0.22
N ILE A 34 19.85 6.77 -0.95
CA ILE A 34 18.53 6.42 -0.36
C ILE A 34 18.68 5.39 0.76
N ARG A 35 19.50 4.36 0.59
CA ARG A 35 19.71 3.35 1.63
C ARG A 35 20.43 3.92 2.85
N ALA A 36 21.37 4.85 2.63
CA ALA A 36 22.04 5.54 3.72
C ALA A 36 21.06 6.42 4.52
N TYR A 37 20.21 7.18 3.86
CA TYR A 37 19.16 7.97 4.51
C TYR A 37 18.17 7.09 5.30
N ARG A 38 17.70 6.01 4.70
CA ARG A 38 16.76 5.08 5.38
C ARG A 38 17.40 4.41 6.58
N ARG A 39 18.68 4.02 6.49
CA ARG A 39 19.43 3.49 7.64
C ARG A 39 19.53 4.54 8.76
N PHE A 40 19.81 5.80 8.42
CA PHE A 40 19.85 6.87 9.39
C PHE A 40 18.47 7.11 10.03
N LEU A 41 17.40 7.09 9.24
CA LEU A 41 16.03 7.16 9.74
C LEU A 41 15.73 6.03 10.73
N GLY A 42 16.20 4.81 10.44
CA GLY A 42 16.08 3.67 11.37
C GLY A 42 16.79 3.90 12.70
N LEU A 43 18.00 4.48 12.68
CA LEU A 43 18.74 4.84 13.91
C LEU A 43 18.01 5.92 14.72
N MET A 44 17.47 6.94 14.04
CA MET A 44 16.64 7.96 14.68
C MET A 44 15.39 7.36 15.34
N ALA A 45 14.71 6.49 14.63
CA ALA A 45 13.52 5.79 15.12
C ALA A 45 13.85 4.92 16.34
N GLU A 46 14.94 4.14 16.29
CA GLU A 46 15.40 3.32 17.42
C GLU A 46 15.66 4.18 18.66
N ARG A 47 16.35 5.32 18.49
CA ARG A 47 16.61 6.25 19.59
C ARG A 47 15.33 6.85 20.15
N TYR A 48 14.41 7.23 19.28
CA TYR A 48 13.11 7.77 19.67
C TYR A 48 12.29 6.74 20.48
N TYR A 49 12.09 5.55 19.95
CA TYR A 49 11.29 4.52 20.61
C TYR A 49 11.92 4.04 21.93
N SER A 50 13.26 3.87 21.99
CA SER A 50 13.92 3.49 23.24
C SER A 50 13.71 4.56 24.33
N LEU A 51 13.90 5.83 24.00
CA LEU A 51 13.73 6.92 24.95
C LEU A 51 12.29 7.02 25.46
N VAL A 52 11.29 6.96 24.55
CA VAL A 52 9.87 7.01 24.91
C VAL A 52 9.50 5.82 25.81
N HIS A 53 9.97 4.62 25.44
CA HIS A 53 9.76 3.41 26.23
C HIS A 53 10.34 3.55 27.66
N GLU A 54 11.60 3.95 27.79
CA GLU A 54 12.27 4.14 29.08
C GLU A 54 11.51 5.12 29.96
N ILE A 55 11.09 6.25 29.40
CA ILE A 55 10.32 7.27 30.14
C ILE A 55 8.96 6.72 30.59
N ILE A 56 8.19 6.11 29.71
CA ILE A 56 6.87 5.53 30.05
C ILE A 56 7.04 4.50 31.17
N ARG A 57 8.00 3.59 31.07
CA ARG A 57 8.22 2.52 32.04
C ARG A 57 8.67 3.02 33.40
N THR A 58 9.21 4.22 33.48
CA THR A 58 9.52 4.89 34.77
C THR A 58 8.24 5.21 35.55
N TYR A 59 7.15 5.57 34.86
CA TYR A 59 5.90 5.98 35.49
C TYR A 59 4.79 4.91 35.42
N ASP A 60 4.78 4.10 34.37
CA ASP A 60 3.81 3.02 34.17
C ASP A 60 4.50 1.74 33.67
N SER A 61 4.67 0.81 34.61
CA SER A 61 5.30 -0.48 34.32
C SER A 61 4.37 -1.50 33.65
N ARG A 62 3.04 -1.25 33.59
CA ARG A 62 2.04 -2.24 33.16
C ARG A 62 1.18 -1.83 31.99
N GLY A 63 1.03 -0.54 31.73
CA GLY A 63 0.23 -0.05 30.59
C GLY A 63 0.80 -0.54 29.27
N LEU A 64 -0.07 -0.85 28.30
CA LEU A 64 0.37 -1.25 26.97
C LEU A 64 0.87 -0.03 26.19
N ILE A 65 2.05 -0.15 25.62
CA ILE A 65 2.62 0.84 24.71
C ILE A 65 2.19 0.47 23.28
N LEU A 66 1.34 1.31 22.68
CA LEU A 66 0.82 1.08 21.32
C LEU A 66 1.71 1.69 20.23
N GLY A 67 2.77 2.40 20.62
CA GLY A 67 3.66 3.09 19.71
C GLY A 67 3.00 4.27 19.00
N ASP A 68 3.60 4.67 17.90
CA ASP A 68 3.04 5.66 17.01
C ASP A 68 2.00 5.05 16.07
N ARG A 69 1.12 5.90 15.58
CA ARG A 69 0.06 5.56 14.65
C ARG A 69 0.60 5.64 13.21
N TYR A 70 1.05 4.50 12.67
CA TYR A 70 1.51 4.44 11.28
C TYR A 70 0.36 4.75 10.32
N GLN A 71 0.67 5.39 9.22
CA GLN A 71 -0.21 5.41 8.05
C GLN A 71 -0.18 4.03 7.36
N SER A 72 -1.04 3.79 6.39
CA SER A 72 -0.98 2.57 5.55
C SER A 72 0.35 2.41 4.82
N PHE A 73 1.13 3.50 4.74
CA PHE A 73 2.47 3.56 4.16
C PHE A 73 3.47 3.95 5.24
N TYR A 74 4.56 3.22 5.34
CA TYR A 74 5.60 3.40 6.37
C TYR A 74 6.96 2.93 5.85
N TYR A 75 8.02 3.50 6.36
CA TYR A 75 9.37 3.00 6.11
C TYR A 75 9.61 1.72 6.93
N PRO A 76 10.00 0.62 6.28
CA PRO A 76 10.27 -0.65 6.98
C PRO A 76 11.28 -0.53 8.12
N GLU A 77 12.27 0.35 7.98
CA GLU A 77 13.28 0.61 9.00
C GLU A 77 12.68 1.18 10.29
N VAL A 78 11.72 2.09 10.16
CA VAL A 78 11.04 2.71 11.31
C VAL A 78 10.18 1.67 12.03
N ALA A 79 9.38 0.90 11.29
CA ALA A 79 8.55 -0.15 11.87
C ALA A 79 9.40 -1.21 12.60
N ARG A 80 10.51 -1.65 11.99
CA ARG A 80 11.43 -2.60 12.61
C ARG A 80 12.05 -2.07 13.89
N ALA A 81 12.47 -0.79 13.90
CA ALA A 81 13.05 -0.14 15.07
C ALA A 81 12.07 -0.01 16.23
N ALA A 82 10.77 0.15 15.98
CA ALA A 82 9.75 0.22 17.01
C ALA A 82 9.51 -1.12 17.73
N GLY A 83 9.67 -2.24 17.03
CA GLY A 83 9.31 -3.58 17.51
C GLY A 83 9.77 -3.92 18.93
N PRO A 84 11.05 -3.70 19.34
CA PRO A 84 11.53 -3.98 20.69
C PRO A 84 10.89 -3.14 21.80
N PHE A 85 10.33 -1.97 21.48
CA PHE A 85 9.94 -0.94 22.43
C PHE A 85 8.43 -0.76 22.61
N VAL A 86 7.62 -1.47 21.82
CA VAL A 86 6.16 -1.42 21.88
C VAL A 86 5.57 -2.79 22.20
N ASP A 87 4.38 -2.80 22.79
CA ASP A 87 3.63 -4.02 23.08
C ASP A 87 2.72 -4.40 21.91
N VAL A 88 2.19 -3.40 21.24
CA VAL A 88 1.32 -3.50 20.06
C VAL A 88 1.77 -2.42 19.07
N VAL A 89 1.67 -2.66 17.78
CA VAL A 89 1.84 -1.61 16.77
C VAL A 89 0.50 -1.11 16.29
N SER A 90 0.33 0.21 16.16
CA SER A 90 -0.93 0.79 15.70
C SER A 90 -0.77 1.46 14.33
N MET A 91 -1.85 1.46 13.56
CA MET A 91 -1.88 2.10 12.25
C MET A 91 -3.25 2.61 11.86
N ASN A 92 -3.28 3.63 11.01
CA ASN A 92 -4.47 4.04 10.28
C ASN A 92 -4.59 3.19 9.02
N LEU A 93 -5.76 2.61 8.81
CA LEU A 93 -6.04 1.80 7.64
C LEU A 93 -6.93 2.57 6.67
N ASN A 94 -6.36 3.03 5.58
CA ASN A 94 -7.15 3.53 4.47
C ASN A 94 -7.55 2.34 3.60
N ALA A 95 -8.84 2.01 3.55
CA ALA A 95 -9.33 1.07 2.54
C ALA A 95 -8.92 1.58 1.15
N ALA A 96 -8.32 0.72 0.35
CA ALA A 96 -7.87 1.09 -0.98
C ALA A 96 -9.01 1.08 -2.00
N TRP A 97 -10.09 0.36 -1.69
CA TRP A 97 -11.23 0.17 -2.59
C TRP A 97 -12.56 0.47 -1.93
N ASN A 98 -13.53 0.86 -2.75
CA ASN A 98 -14.88 1.25 -2.32
C ASN A 98 -15.71 0.12 -1.72
N ASP A 99 -15.25 -1.12 -1.78
CA ASP A 99 -15.84 -2.27 -1.10
C ASP A 99 -15.32 -2.47 0.34
N GLY A 100 -14.39 -1.62 0.79
CA GLY A 100 -13.77 -1.68 2.11
C GLY A 100 -12.54 -2.59 2.18
N THR A 101 -12.11 -3.17 1.07
CA THR A 101 -10.90 -4.01 1.05
C THR A 101 -9.62 -3.17 0.90
N TYR A 102 -8.50 -3.77 1.22
CA TYR A 102 -7.18 -3.13 1.27
C TYR A 102 -6.07 -4.12 0.85
N PRO A 103 -4.89 -3.62 0.41
CA PRO A 103 -3.74 -4.45 0.13
C PRO A 103 -3.27 -5.23 1.37
N ARG A 104 -2.91 -6.47 1.17
CA ARG A 104 -2.53 -7.37 2.28
C ARG A 104 -1.23 -6.96 2.95
N PHE A 105 -0.28 -6.46 2.16
CA PHE A 105 1.02 -6.07 2.70
C PHE A 105 0.92 -4.97 3.78
N TYR A 106 -0.14 -4.17 3.82
CA TYR A 106 -0.30 -3.14 4.84
C TYR A 106 -0.13 -3.69 6.26
N LEU A 107 -0.81 -4.80 6.55
CA LEU A 107 -0.80 -5.42 7.88
C LEU A 107 0.22 -6.56 7.97
N ASP A 108 0.29 -7.42 6.95
CA ASP A 108 1.14 -8.62 6.97
C ASP A 108 2.61 -8.24 7.16
N THR A 109 3.07 -7.20 6.46
CA THR A 109 4.46 -6.74 6.55
C THR A 109 4.74 -6.00 7.86
N LEU A 110 3.81 -5.17 8.33
CA LEU A 110 3.95 -4.47 9.62
C LEU A 110 4.09 -5.47 10.77
N HIS A 111 3.21 -6.47 10.82
CA HIS A 111 3.30 -7.55 11.78
C HIS A 111 4.63 -8.33 11.67
N ALA A 112 5.04 -8.70 10.45
CA ALA A 112 6.26 -9.46 10.22
C ALA A 112 7.54 -8.69 10.62
N LEU A 113 7.60 -7.37 10.36
CA LEU A 113 8.74 -6.51 10.74
C LEU A 113 8.88 -6.34 12.24
N THR A 114 7.77 -6.26 12.96
CA THR A 114 7.75 -5.93 14.39
C THR A 114 7.63 -7.13 15.30
N GLY A 115 7.04 -8.24 14.80
CA GLY A 115 6.66 -9.40 15.60
C GLY A 115 5.54 -9.12 16.61
N LYS A 116 4.84 -7.97 16.48
CA LYS A 116 3.83 -7.51 17.43
C LYS A 116 2.41 -7.68 16.90
N PRO A 117 1.40 -7.81 17.78
CA PRO A 117 0.01 -7.64 17.41
C PRO A 117 -0.21 -6.26 16.77
N VAL A 118 -1.19 -6.16 15.88
CA VAL A 118 -1.54 -4.93 15.19
C VAL A 118 -2.88 -4.41 15.68
N TYR A 119 -2.95 -3.13 15.98
CA TYR A 119 -4.16 -2.40 16.32
C TYR A 119 -4.46 -1.37 15.23
N VAL A 120 -5.63 -1.44 14.61
CA VAL A 120 -6.06 -0.45 13.62
C VAL A 120 -6.71 0.71 14.36
N SER A 121 -5.91 1.75 14.64
CA SER A 121 -6.32 2.91 15.43
C SER A 121 -7.29 3.83 14.70
N GLU A 122 -7.45 3.63 13.38
CA GLU A 122 -8.37 4.43 12.58
C GLU A 122 -8.67 3.72 11.26
N PHE A 123 -9.95 3.52 10.97
CA PHE A 123 -10.43 3.16 9.63
C PHE A 123 -11.75 3.86 9.35
N TYR A 124 -12.05 4.11 8.08
CA TYR A 124 -13.18 4.94 7.68
C TYR A 124 -13.65 4.66 6.26
N MET A 125 -14.85 5.14 5.97
CA MET A 125 -15.45 5.21 4.65
C MET A 125 -16.54 6.28 4.65
N SER A 126 -16.69 7.01 3.57
CA SER A 126 -17.73 8.04 3.41
C SER A 126 -18.72 7.68 2.31
N ALA A 127 -19.81 8.43 2.21
CA ALA A 127 -20.81 8.28 1.17
C ALA A 127 -21.23 9.64 0.58
N GLU A 128 -21.45 9.68 -0.73
CA GLU A 128 -22.05 10.87 -1.39
C GLU A 128 -23.41 11.21 -0.77
N GLN A 129 -24.21 10.19 -0.46
CA GLN A 129 -25.46 10.32 0.29
C GLN A 129 -25.17 10.65 1.76
N ASN A 130 -25.21 11.93 2.11
CA ASN A 130 -25.07 12.37 3.51
C ASN A 130 -26.05 13.52 3.83
N ARG A 131 -26.22 13.77 5.13
CA ARG A 131 -27.16 14.80 5.64
C ARG A 131 -26.43 16.05 6.13
N SER A 132 -25.10 15.97 6.27
CA SER A 132 -24.28 17.06 6.79
C SER A 132 -23.77 18.00 5.71
N GLY A 133 -23.95 17.66 4.44
CA GLY A 133 -23.52 18.47 3.29
C GLY A 133 -22.05 18.35 2.93
N ASN A 134 -21.36 17.34 3.45
CA ASN A 134 -19.95 17.06 3.12
C ASN A 134 -19.79 16.67 1.65
N LYS A 135 -18.75 17.22 1.00
CA LYS A 135 -18.44 16.95 -0.42
C LYS A 135 -17.62 15.67 -0.61
N ASN A 136 -16.86 15.25 0.40
CA ASN A 136 -16.01 14.05 0.36
C ASN A 136 -14.99 14.06 -0.80
N ASP A 137 -14.37 15.19 -1.09
CA ASP A 137 -13.58 15.38 -2.32
C ASP A 137 -12.13 15.82 -2.10
N VAL A 138 -11.70 16.01 -0.85
CA VAL A 138 -10.37 16.58 -0.53
C VAL A 138 -9.24 15.58 -0.70
N SER A 139 -9.49 14.28 -0.59
CA SER A 139 -8.46 13.23 -0.59
C SER A 139 -8.90 11.98 -1.36
N THR A 140 -8.08 10.94 -1.30
CA THR A 140 -8.31 9.65 -1.97
C THR A 140 -8.99 8.61 -1.08
N PHE A 141 -9.67 9.03 -0.02
CA PHE A 141 -10.42 8.12 0.83
C PHE A 141 -11.60 7.47 0.09
N PRO A 142 -11.99 6.24 0.46
CA PRO A 142 -13.08 5.57 -0.23
C PRO A 142 -14.41 6.30 -0.02
N VAL A 143 -15.06 6.64 -1.13
CA VAL A 143 -16.37 7.30 -1.17
C VAL A 143 -17.32 6.44 -1.98
N VAL A 144 -18.41 6.03 -1.37
CA VAL A 144 -19.47 5.25 -2.01
C VAL A 144 -20.74 6.08 -2.24
N LYS A 145 -21.66 5.60 -3.08
CA LYS A 145 -22.85 6.40 -3.42
C LYS A 145 -23.88 6.50 -2.30
N THR A 146 -24.03 5.46 -1.46
CA THR A 146 -25.12 5.39 -0.49
C THR A 146 -24.66 4.95 0.89
N GLN A 147 -25.39 5.31 1.95
CA GLN A 147 -25.14 4.87 3.31
C GLN A 147 -25.20 3.33 3.45
N LYS A 148 -26.05 2.66 2.66
CA LYS A 148 -26.09 1.19 2.61
C LYS A 148 -24.80 0.58 2.09
N LYS A 149 -24.18 1.19 1.04
CA LYS A 149 -22.86 0.76 0.53
C LYS A 149 -21.75 1.09 1.53
N ARG A 150 -21.85 2.22 2.23
CA ARG A 150 -20.93 2.59 3.31
C ARG A 150 -20.94 1.56 4.43
N ALA A 151 -22.12 1.17 4.89
CA ALA A 151 -22.31 0.11 5.89
C ALA A 151 -21.76 -1.26 5.43
N ALA A 152 -21.90 -1.59 4.15
CA ALA A 152 -21.32 -2.81 3.59
C ALA A 152 -19.77 -2.76 3.58
N GLY A 153 -19.19 -1.64 3.17
CA GLY A 153 -17.73 -1.45 3.22
C GLY A 153 -17.18 -1.51 4.64
N PHE A 154 -17.84 -0.83 5.59
CA PHE A 154 -17.52 -0.94 7.02
C PHE A 154 -17.46 -2.41 7.49
N ARG A 155 -18.51 -3.17 7.20
CA ARG A 155 -18.57 -4.59 7.57
C ARG A 155 -17.44 -5.38 6.94
N ASN A 156 -17.21 -5.22 5.64
CA ASN A 156 -16.16 -5.96 4.91
C ASN A 156 -14.78 -5.67 5.50
N THR A 157 -14.48 -4.39 5.78
CA THR A 157 -13.21 -4.01 6.41
C THR A 157 -13.06 -4.66 7.78
N LEU A 158 -14.06 -4.49 8.66
CA LEU A 158 -13.96 -4.98 10.03
C LEU A 158 -13.93 -6.50 10.10
N GLU A 159 -14.74 -7.21 9.30
CA GLU A 159 -14.68 -8.67 9.24
C GLU A 159 -13.32 -9.18 8.74
N ALA A 160 -12.71 -8.53 7.74
CA ALA A 160 -11.37 -8.88 7.26
C ALA A 160 -10.31 -8.68 8.35
N LEU A 161 -10.40 -7.58 9.11
CA LEU A 161 -9.53 -7.29 10.25
C LEU A 161 -9.69 -8.33 11.37
N LEU A 162 -10.91 -8.62 11.77
CA LEU A 162 -11.20 -9.60 12.83
C LEU A 162 -10.73 -11.01 12.48
N ARG A 163 -10.81 -11.40 11.20
CA ARG A 163 -10.29 -12.69 10.72
C ARG A 163 -8.76 -12.74 10.58
N THR A 164 -8.07 -11.63 10.75
CA THR A 164 -6.61 -11.57 10.73
C THR A 164 -6.08 -11.91 12.13
N PRO A 165 -5.31 -13.02 12.30
CA PRO A 165 -5.01 -13.56 13.65
C PRO A 165 -4.30 -12.58 14.58
N TYR A 166 -3.39 -11.77 14.04
CA TYR A 166 -2.56 -10.83 14.79
C TYR A 166 -3.19 -9.44 14.95
N VAL A 167 -4.36 -9.16 14.35
CA VAL A 167 -5.10 -7.91 14.59
C VAL A 167 -5.89 -8.05 15.88
N VAL A 168 -5.68 -7.13 16.83
CA VAL A 168 -6.27 -7.20 18.18
C VAL A 168 -7.40 -6.20 18.42
N GLY A 169 -7.57 -5.23 17.55
CA GLY A 169 -8.65 -4.24 17.63
C GLY A 169 -8.67 -3.30 16.43
N ALA A 170 -9.78 -2.57 16.29
CA ALA A 170 -9.95 -1.56 15.26
C ALA A 170 -10.94 -0.48 15.71
N ASP A 171 -10.60 0.80 15.51
CA ASP A 171 -11.45 1.94 15.80
C ASP A 171 -11.98 2.57 14.53
N TRP A 172 -13.27 2.86 14.55
CA TRP A 172 -13.91 3.62 13.49
C TRP A 172 -13.66 5.12 13.66
N PHE A 173 -13.19 5.79 12.64
CA PHE A 173 -13.09 7.23 12.57
C PHE A 173 -14.26 7.76 11.73
N GLN A 174 -15.23 8.47 12.33
CA GLN A 174 -15.26 8.96 13.72
C GLN A 174 -16.70 8.93 14.26
N TYR A 175 -16.97 9.58 15.39
CA TYR A 175 -18.31 9.60 15.98
C TYR A 175 -19.32 10.44 15.19
N TYR A 176 -18.95 11.69 14.83
CA TYR A 176 -19.80 12.60 14.06
C TYR A 176 -19.14 12.98 12.72
N ASP A 177 -19.93 13.45 11.76
CA ASP A 177 -19.43 13.96 10.50
C ASP A 177 -18.53 15.17 10.71
N GLU A 178 -17.58 15.38 9.83
CA GLU A 178 -16.78 16.59 9.83
C GLU A 178 -17.64 17.82 9.52
N PRO A 179 -17.21 19.02 9.95
CA PRO A 179 -17.94 20.27 9.68
C PRO A 179 -18.17 20.44 8.17
N THR A 180 -19.32 21.00 7.80
CA THR A 180 -19.71 21.20 6.39
C THR A 180 -18.68 22.01 5.59
N HIS A 181 -17.95 22.91 6.26
CA HIS A 181 -16.92 23.74 5.64
C HIS A 181 -15.51 23.11 5.72
N GLY A 182 -15.42 21.88 6.17
CA GLY A 182 -14.16 21.18 6.37
C GLY A 182 -13.49 21.50 7.72
N ARG A 183 -12.51 20.69 8.06
CA ARG A 183 -11.61 20.88 9.20
C ARG A 183 -10.53 21.91 8.86
N PHE A 184 -9.71 22.27 9.85
CA PHE A 184 -8.57 23.17 9.66
C PHE A 184 -7.53 22.69 8.62
N ASP A 185 -7.44 21.38 8.41
CA ASP A 185 -6.59 20.72 7.41
C ASP A 185 -7.28 20.55 6.05
N GLY A 186 -8.52 21.03 5.90
CA GLY A 186 -9.30 20.99 4.68
C GLY A 186 -10.13 19.73 4.50
N GLU A 187 -10.01 18.72 5.34
CA GLU A 187 -10.85 17.52 5.23
C GLU A 187 -12.33 17.85 5.42
N ASN A 188 -13.16 17.23 4.60
CA ASN A 188 -14.59 17.47 4.53
C ASN A 188 -15.34 16.17 4.20
N TYR A 189 -15.38 15.26 5.19
CA TYR A 189 -15.94 13.93 5.01
C TYR A 189 -17.07 13.62 5.98
N ASN A 190 -18.04 12.84 5.52
CA ASN A 190 -19.05 12.28 6.40
C ASN A 190 -18.60 10.93 6.94
N PHE A 191 -17.61 10.95 7.83
CA PHE A 191 -17.10 9.75 8.49
C PHE A 191 -17.90 9.34 9.72
N GLY A 192 -18.83 10.19 10.19
CA GLY A 192 -19.55 10.02 11.43
C GLY A 192 -20.44 8.77 11.51
N LEU A 193 -20.57 8.21 12.71
CA LEU A 193 -21.69 7.33 13.04
C LEU A 193 -23.01 8.11 13.07
N VAL A 194 -22.91 9.39 13.39
CA VAL A 194 -24.00 10.36 13.40
C VAL A 194 -23.67 11.55 12.49
N ASP A 195 -24.68 12.30 12.05
CA ASP A 195 -24.50 13.55 11.31
C ASP A 195 -24.16 14.71 12.29
N ILE A 196 -23.97 15.91 11.74
CA ILE A 196 -23.67 17.14 12.52
C ILE A 196 -24.80 17.58 13.47
N HIS A 197 -25.94 16.91 13.47
CA HIS A 197 -27.08 17.14 14.35
C HIS A 197 -27.36 15.96 15.27
N ASP A 198 -26.35 15.09 15.51
CA ASP A 198 -26.42 13.89 16.35
C ASP A 198 -27.46 12.84 15.89
N ARG A 199 -27.89 12.87 14.62
CA ARG A 199 -28.82 11.87 14.09
C ARG A 199 -28.04 10.69 13.53
N PRO A 200 -28.29 9.46 14.03
CA PRO A 200 -27.58 8.27 13.57
C PRO A 200 -27.73 8.00 12.08
N TYR A 201 -26.67 7.48 11.45
CA TYR A 201 -26.78 6.81 10.16
C TYR A 201 -27.20 5.37 10.37
N GLU A 202 -28.48 5.12 10.35
CA GLU A 202 -29.14 3.86 10.78
C GLU A 202 -28.55 2.63 10.07
N SER A 203 -28.23 2.73 8.76
CA SER A 203 -27.61 1.63 8.03
C SER A 203 -26.23 1.25 8.58
N LEU A 204 -25.45 2.24 9.00
CA LEU A 204 -24.09 2.03 9.54
C LEU A 204 -24.15 1.52 10.98
N THR A 205 -24.94 2.19 11.83
CA THR A 205 -25.05 1.82 13.26
C THR A 205 -25.71 0.45 13.45
N ALA A 206 -26.71 0.11 12.62
CA ALA A 206 -27.31 -1.23 12.63
C ALA A 206 -26.30 -2.29 12.13
N ALA A 207 -25.49 -1.98 11.10
CA ALA A 207 -24.47 -2.91 10.65
C ALA A 207 -23.39 -3.15 11.72
N ALA A 208 -23.01 -2.10 12.46
CA ALA A 208 -22.06 -2.20 13.57
C ALA A 208 -22.65 -3.04 14.73
N GLY A 209 -23.89 -2.76 15.15
CA GLY A 209 -24.55 -3.49 16.23
C GLY A 209 -24.90 -4.95 15.92
N ALA A 210 -24.95 -5.32 14.64
CA ALA A 210 -25.25 -6.68 14.21
C ALA A 210 -24.02 -7.61 14.13
N LEU A 211 -22.79 -7.07 14.35
CA LEU A 211 -21.58 -7.88 14.27
C LEU A 211 -21.34 -8.65 15.58
N ASP A 212 -21.29 -9.95 15.49
CA ASP A 212 -20.77 -10.80 16.57
C ASP A 212 -19.25 -10.89 16.45
N LEU A 213 -18.56 -9.95 17.13
CA LEU A 213 -17.10 -9.82 17.07
C LEU A 213 -16.40 -11.09 17.58
N VAL A 214 -16.97 -11.75 18.61
CA VAL A 214 -16.40 -12.97 19.19
C VAL A 214 -16.54 -14.13 18.21
N ALA A 215 -17.72 -14.33 17.64
CA ALA A 215 -17.94 -15.40 16.67
C ALA A 215 -17.07 -15.23 15.41
N ILE A 216 -16.92 -13.99 14.91
CA ILE A 216 -16.07 -13.71 13.73
C ILE A 216 -14.59 -13.99 14.06
N LYS A 217 -14.10 -13.53 15.21
CA LYS A 217 -12.69 -13.71 15.63
C LYS A 217 -12.35 -15.17 15.94
N SER A 218 -13.29 -15.92 16.54
CA SER A 218 -13.12 -17.34 16.92
C SER A 218 -13.48 -18.30 15.79
N GLY A 219 -14.14 -17.81 14.75
CA GLY A 219 -14.60 -18.63 13.62
C GLY A 219 -13.45 -19.18 12.77
N PRO A 220 -13.74 -20.13 11.88
CA PRO A 220 -12.73 -20.64 10.98
C PRO A 220 -12.17 -19.53 10.11
N HIS A 221 -10.85 -19.43 10.04
CA HIS A 221 -10.16 -18.54 9.13
C HIS A 221 -9.99 -19.27 7.78
N PRO A 222 -10.85 -19.03 6.78
CA PRO A 222 -10.71 -19.69 5.50
C PRO A 222 -9.33 -19.36 4.91
N ALA A 223 -8.66 -20.38 4.41
CA ALA A 223 -7.43 -20.16 3.64
C ALA A 223 -7.75 -19.21 2.49
N ARG A 224 -7.05 -18.07 2.44
CA ARG A 224 -7.26 -17.10 1.35
C ARG A 224 -6.84 -17.74 0.03
N PRO A 225 -7.68 -17.68 -1.01
CA PRO A 225 -7.30 -18.15 -2.34
C PRO A 225 -5.98 -17.50 -2.78
N ASN A 226 -5.26 -18.19 -3.62
CA ASN A 226 -4.01 -17.72 -4.19
C ASN A 226 -4.01 -18.04 -5.68
N ALA A 227 -3.75 -17.05 -6.52
CA ALA A 227 -3.67 -17.19 -7.95
C ALA A 227 -2.63 -18.24 -8.42
N SER A 228 -1.66 -18.58 -7.58
CA SER A 228 -0.75 -19.70 -7.86
C SER A 228 -1.46 -21.05 -8.05
N LEU A 229 -2.69 -21.19 -7.58
CA LEU A 229 -3.54 -22.36 -7.78
C LEU A 229 -4.53 -22.22 -8.95
N GLY A 230 -4.89 -20.98 -9.32
CA GLY A 230 -5.80 -20.73 -10.41
C GLY A 230 -6.11 -19.25 -10.60
N VAL A 231 -5.81 -18.71 -11.77
CA VAL A 231 -6.01 -17.31 -12.13
C VAL A 231 -7.47 -17.09 -12.51
N PRO A 232 -8.17 -16.12 -11.89
CA PRO A 232 -9.55 -15.80 -12.24
C PRO A 232 -9.66 -15.10 -13.59
N PRO A 233 -10.85 -15.13 -14.22
CA PRO A 233 -11.10 -14.35 -15.43
C PRO A 233 -11.02 -12.85 -15.14
N ALA A 234 -10.54 -12.10 -16.14
CA ALA A 234 -10.51 -10.64 -16.09
C ALA A 234 -11.93 -10.07 -16.17
N PRO A 235 -12.19 -8.91 -15.56
CA PRO A 235 -13.39 -8.16 -15.80
C PRO A 235 -13.50 -7.74 -17.28
N ARG A 236 -14.67 -7.27 -17.70
CA ARG A 236 -14.93 -6.91 -19.12
C ARG A 236 -13.91 -5.89 -19.66
N HIS A 237 -13.50 -4.95 -18.84
CA HIS A 237 -12.57 -3.86 -19.16
C HIS A 237 -11.53 -3.74 -18.04
N PRO A 238 -10.49 -4.57 -18.05
CA PRO A 238 -9.56 -4.66 -16.90
C PRO A 238 -8.74 -3.39 -16.66
N LEU A 239 -8.49 -2.60 -17.70
CA LEU A 239 -7.71 -1.36 -17.62
C LEU A 239 -8.56 -0.09 -17.74
N ASP A 240 -9.89 -0.20 -17.87
CA ASP A 240 -10.76 0.96 -17.96
C ASP A 240 -11.03 1.56 -16.57
N HIS A 241 -11.30 2.86 -16.53
CA HIS A 241 -11.56 3.61 -15.30
C HIS A 241 -10.45 3.48 -14.26
N PHE A 242 -9.22 3.37 -14.72
CA PHE A 242 -8.06 3.23 -13.88
C PHE A 242 -7.67 4.59 -13.30
N THR A 243 -8.31 4.98 -12.22
CA THR A 243 -7.94 6.10 -11.36
C THR A 243 -7.53 5.56 -10.00
N ILE A 244 -6.88 6.36 -9.16
CA ILE A 244 -6.41 5.91 -7.85
C ILE A 244 -7.53 5.31 -6.99
N ARG A 245 -8.74 5.86 -7.05
CA ARG A 245 -9.92 5.36 -6.31
C ARG A 245 -10.55 4.12 -6.93
N LEU A 246 -10.27 3.84 -8.20
CA LEU A 246 -10.85 2.75 -8.98
C LEU A 246 -9.81 1.76 -9.48
N ALA A 247 -8.53 1.97 -9.14
CA ALA A 247 -7.45 1.08 -9.51
C ALA A 247 -7.75 -0.34 -9.05
N LEU A 248 -7.80 -1.29 -9.98
CA LEU A 248 -8.08 -2.71 -9.74
C LEU A 248 -9.43 -2.99 -9.03
N ALA A 249 -10.34 -2.02 -8.93
CA ALA A 249 -11.57 -2.13 -8.13
C ALA A 249 -12.51 -3.22 -8.63
N ASN A 250 -12.54 -3.46 -9.93
CA ASN A 250 -13.40 -4.47 -10.58
C ASN A 250 -12.70 -5.83 -10.76
N TRP A 251 -11.45 -5.99 -10.28
CA TRP A 251 -10.73 -7.25 -10.31
C TRP A 251 -11.18 -8.17 -9.18
N ASP A 252 -11.12 -9.47 -9.38
CA ASP A 252 -11.23 -10.46 -8.30
C ASP A 252 -9.89 -10.52 -7.55
N ARG A 253 -9.68 -9.57 -6.66
CA ARG A 253 -8.42 -9.41 -5.93
C ARG A 253 -8.16 -10.54 -4.93
N GLU A 254 -9.19 -11.22 -4.49
CA GLU A 254 -9.04 -12.35 -3.57
C GLU A 254 -8.49 -13.57 -4.30
N ARG A 255 -9.13 -14.02 -5.38
CA ARG A 255 -8.64 -15.15 -6.19
C ARG A 255 -7.44 -14.78 -7.04
N GLY A 256 -7.32 -13.53 -7.45
CA GLY A 256 -6.21 -13.02 -8.26
C GLY A 256 -4.93 -12.72 -7.48
N PHE A 257 -4.95 -12.74 -6.16
CA PHE A 257 -3.77 -12.45 -5.35
C PHE A 257 -2.65 -13.46 -5.58
N VAL A 258 -1.44 -12.98 -5.83
CA VAL A 258 -0.23 -13.80 -5.95
C VAL A 258 0.57 -13.67 -4.66
N LYS A 259 0.77 -14.80 -3.97
CA LYS A 259 1.57 -14.82 -2.75
C LYS A 259 3.02 -14.44 -3.07
N PRO A 260 3.59 -13.42 -2.42
CA PRO A 260 5.00 -13.08 -2.59
C PRO A 260 5.91 -14.16 -2.00
N VAL A 261 7.11 -14.29 -2.56
CA VAL A 261 8.19 -15.12 -1.98
C VAL A 261 9.03 -14.33 -0.98
N SER A 262 8.94 -13.00 -1.02
CA SER A 262 9.60 -12.11 -0.08
C SER A 262 8.96 -12.17 1.30
N GLN A 263 9.79 -12.17 2.35
CA GLN A 263 9.31 -12.22 3.75
C GLN A 263 8.63 -10.91 4.18
N PHE A 264 9.12 -9.78 3.68
CA PHE A 264 8.62 -8.43 4.01
C PHE A 264 8.21 -7.71 2.74
N PRO A 265 7.08 -8.12 2.12
CA PRO A 265 6.64 -7.48 0.89
C PRO A 265 6.14 -6.06 1.16
N VAL A 266 6.53 -5.12 0.31
CA VAL A 266 5.99 -3.74 0.30
C VAL A 266 5.00 -3.53 -0.84
N ALA A 267 4.50 -4.61 -1.41
CA ALA A 267 3.57 -4.60 -2.52
C ALA A 267 2.74 -5.88 -2.59
N ASP A 268 1.55 -5.76 -3.16
CA ASP A 268 0.71 -6.88 -3.61
C ASP A 268 0.70 -6.96 -5.13
N LEU A 269 0.69 -8.19 -5.64
CA LEU A 269 0.49 -8.50 -7.05
C LEU A 269 -0.81 -9.26 -7.22
N TYR A 270 -1.61 -8.83 -8.18
CA TYR A 270 -2.86 -9.46 -8.59
C TYR A 270 -2.77 -9.89 -10.05
N VAL A 271 -3.43 -10.99 -10.41
CA VAL A 271 -3.46 -11.49 -11.78
C VAL A 271 -4.88 -11.88 -12.17
N CYS A 272 -5.24 -11.56 -13.40
CA CYS A 272 -6.46 -12.04 -14.05
C CYS A 272 -6.19 -12.27 -15.55
N TRP A 273 -7.11 -12.88 -16.26
CA TRP A 273 -6.91 -13.21 -17.66
C TRP A 273 -8.19 -13.17 -18.50
N ASN A 274 -8.03 -13.01 -19.79
CA ASN A 274 -9.07 -13.28 -20.78
C ASN A 274 -8.47 -13.99 -21.99
N ARG A 275 -9.27 -14.25 -23.02
CA ARG A 275 -8.79 -14.96 -24.23
C ARG A 275 -7.64 -14.26 -24.95
N LYS A 276 -7.47 -12.93 -24.78
CA LYS A 276 -6.48 -12.12 -25.51
C LYS A 276 -5.19 -11.90 -24.71
N ALA A 277 -5.29 -11.79 -23.39
CA ALA A 277 -4.18 -11.36 -22.55
C ALA A 277 -4.27 -11.91 -21.12
N VAL A 278 -3.12 -11.92 -20.44
CA VAL A 278 -2.99 -11.95 -18.99
C VAL A 278 -2.77 -10.53 -18.53
N TYR A 279 -3.38 -10.16 -17.40
CA TYR A 279 -3.26 -8.85 -16.79
C TYR A 279 -2.62 -9.00 -15.42
N LEU A 280 -1.64 -8.18 -15.16
CA LEU A 280 -0.97 -8.07 -13.85
C LEU A 280 -1.32 -6.72 -13.25
N GLY A 281 -1.74 -6.70 -11.99
CA GLY A 281 -2.02 -5.49 -11.21
C GLY A 281 -1.08 -5.38 -10.01
N LEU A 282 -0.30 -4.33 -9.96
CA LEU A 282 0.62 -4.01 -8.87
C LEU A 282 0.00 -2.92 -7.99
N TYR A 283 0.03 -3.13 -6.67
CA TYR A 283 -0.26 -2.10 -5.68
C TYR A 283 0.90 -2.09 -4.70
N ALA A 284 1.77 -1.09 -4.80
CA ALA A 284 3.03 -1.02 -4.08
C ALA A 284 3.16 0.24 -3.24
N GLN A 285 3.79 0.10 -2.07
CA GLN A 285 4.35 1.21 -1.33
C GLN A 285 5.67 1.61 -1.98
N ASP A 286 5.83 2.91 -2.24
CA ASP A 286 7.09 3.47 -2.72
C ASP A 286 7.13 4.97 -2.37
N PHE A 287 8.13 5.36 -1.60
CA PHE A 287 8.35 6.77 -1.28
C PHE A 287 9.22 7.37 -2.38
N ALA A 288 8.60 8.11 -3.28
CA ALA A 288 9.33 8.79 -4.37
C ALA A 288 9.97 10.07 -3.85
N GLU A 289 11.23 9.97 -3.43
CA GLU A 289 11.99 11.02 -2.74
C GLU A 289 12.64 12.01 -3.73
N ALA A 290 11.81 12.71 -4.49
CA ALA A 290 12.27 13.70 -5.47
C ALA A 290 13.04 14.87 -4.82
N GLU A 291 12.62 15.28 -3.62
CA GLU A 291 13.24 16.38 -2.87
C GLU A 291 14.70 16.14 -2.49
N TYR A 292 15.14 14.89 -2.50
CA TYR A 292 16.52 14.55 -2.20
C TYR A 292 17.47 14.70 -3.40
N TYR A 293 16.95 14.96 -4.61
CA TYR A 293 17.77 15.29 -5.77
C TYR A 293 17.84 16.80 -5.98
N ARG A 294 18.97 17.27 -6.52
CA ARG A 294 19.25 18.72 -6.68
C ARG A 294 18.18 19.44 -7.51
N ASP A 295 17.70 18.82 -8.55
CA ASP A 295 16.66 19.35 -9.44
C ASP A 295 15.23 18.98 -9.04
N LYS A 296 15.08 18.28 -7.90
CA LYS A 296 13.80 17.78 -7.39
C LYS A 296 13.05 16.86 -8.37
N ILE A 297 13.80 16.12 -9.15
CA ILE A 297 13.28 15.12 -10.09
C ILE A 297 13.93 13.78 -9.78
N VAL A 298 13.13 12.72 -9.67
CA VAL A 298 13.66 11.36 -9.55
C VAL A 298 14.25 10.94 -10.90
N PRO A 299 15.59 10.75 -11.00
CA PRO A 299 16.24 10.33 -12.23
C PRO A 299 15.68 8.99 -12.72
N GLU A 300 15.67 8.79 -14.04
CA GLU A 300 15.14 7.55 -14.63
C GLU A 300 15.80 6.30 -14.07
N VAL A 301 17.11 6.33 -13.82
CA VAL A 301 17.90 5.23 -13.27
C VAL A 301 17.48 4.85 -11.84
N ASP A 302 16.89 5.78 -11.10
CA ASP A 302 16.46 5.61 -9.70
C ASP A 302 14.96 5.42 -9.54
N ARG A 303 14.19 5.46 -10.62
CA ARG A 303 12.74 5.20 -10.55
C ARG A 303 12.45 3.78 -10.08
N ALA A 304 11.28 3.58 -9.50
CA ALA A 304 10.78 2.25 -9.22
C ALA A 304 10.78 1.39 -10.50
N GLU A 305 11.11 0.12 -10.35
CA GLU A 305 11.25 -0.79 -11.48
C GLU A 305 10.38 -2.03 -11.29
N TRP A 306 9.57 -2.34 -12.28
CA TRP A 306 8.77 -3.55 -12.31
C TRP A 306 9.24 -4.45 -13.47
N MET A 307 9.72 -5.63 -13.11
CA MET A 307 10.26 -6.61 -14.04
C MET A 307 9.33 -7.82 -14.11
N VAL A 308 9.04 -8.30 -15.32
CA VAL A 308 8.20 -9.47 -15.54
C VAL A 308 8.87 -10.41 -16.55
N SER A 309 9.17 -11.64 -16.13
CA SER A 309 9.66 -12.71 -17.00
C SER A 309 8.57 -13.71 -17.32
N ILE A 310 8.47 -14.10 -18.58
CA ILE A 310 7.50 -15.08 -19.07
C ILE A 310 8.24 -16.38 -19.40
N GLY A 311 7.88 -17.47 -18.72
CA GLY A 311 8.57 -18.76 -18.88
C GLY A 311 10.04 -18.68 -18.46
N GLU A 312 10.91 -19.37 -19.18
CA GLU A 312 12.35 -19.43 -18.91
C GLU A 312 13.15 -18.32 -19.64
N THR A 313 12.50 -17.26 -20.12
CA THR A 313 13.19 -16.21 -20.86
C THR A 313 14.19 -15.47 -19.97
N ASN A 314 15.42 -15.27 -20.47
CA ASN A 314 16.47 -14.54 -19.78
C ASN A 314 16.32 -13.01 -19.88
N GLN A 315 15.34 -12.51 -20.64
CA GLN A 315 15.08 -11.09 -20.80
C GLN A 315 13.72 -10.76 -20.19
N PRO A 316 13.69 -10.15 -18.99
CA PRO A 316 12.45 -9.68 -18.39
C PRO A 316 11.94 -8.45 -19.13
N ILE A 317 10.62 -8.30 -19.23
CA ILE A 317 9.97 -7.04 -19.57
C ILE A 317 10.27 -6.07 -18.43
N GLN A 318 10.89 -4.95 -18.72
CA GLN A 318 11.23 -3.91 -17.74
C GLN A 318 10.28 -2.73 -17.87
N VAL A 319 9.75 -2.29 -16.74
CA VAL A 319 8.91 -1.10 -16.64
C VAL A 319 9.46 -0.21 -15.55
N ARG A 320 9.79 1.03 -15.90
CA ARG A 320 10.15 2.06 -14.93
C ARG A 320 8.93 2.91 -14.62
N LEU A 321 8.62 2.98 -13.34
CA LEU A 321 7.47 3.68 -12.78
C LEU A 321 7.98 4.86 -11.94
N GLY A 322 7.20 5.94 -11.85
CA GLY A 322 7.54 7.03 -10.93
C GLY A 322 6.86 8.34 -11.30
N PRO A 323 6.93 9.32 -10.39
CA PRO A 323 6.45 10.67 -10.66
C PRO A 323 7.29 11.33 -11.77
N GLY A 324 6.65 12.19 -12.54
CA GLY A 324 7.35 13.01 -13.52
C GLY A 324 7.42 12.45 -14.95
N GLY A 325 6.63 11.44 -15.29
CA GLY A 325 6.53 10.99 -16.66
C GLY A 325 5.73 9.69 -16.88
N PRO A 326 5.44 9.37 -18.14
CA PRO A 326 4.80 8.10 -18.48
C PRO A 326 5.71 6.92 -18.08
N PRO A 327 5.14 5.73 -17.88
CA PRO A 327 5.93 4.53 -17.66
C PRO A 327 6.82 4.27 -18.88
N VAL A 328 8.08 3.93 -18.63
CA VAL A 328 9.01 3.49 -19.69
C VAL A 328 9.00 1.97 -19.72
N CYS A 329 8.60 1.39 -20.84
CA CYS A 329 8.52 -0.06 -21.03
C CYS A 329 9.34 -0.47 -22.26
N ASP A 330 10.16 -1.48 -22.12
CA ASP A 330 11.01 -2.02 -23.19
C ASP A 330 10.25 -3.00 -24.14
N GLU A 331 9.08 -3.48 -23.75
CA GLU A 331 8.23 -4.36 -24.57
C GLU A 331 7.05 -3.56 -25.18
N PRO A 332 7.12 -3.19 -26.47
CA PRO A 332 6.14 -2.31 -27.09
C PRO A 332 4.73 -2.96 -27.22
N SER A 333 4.62 -4.26 -27.05
CA SER A 333 3.32 -4.93 -27.11
C SER A 333 2.63 -5.02 -25.76
N ALA A 334 3.31 -4.73 -24.67
CA ALA A 334 2.70 -4.63 -23.36
C ALA A 334 2.02 -3.23 -23.22
N ARG A 335 0.76 -3.24 -22.79
CA ARG A 335 0.05 -1.99 -22.45
C ARG A 335 0.12 -1.78 -20.95
N ILE A 336 0.53 -0.59 -20.52
CA ILE A 336 0.67 -0.26 -19.11
C ILE A 336 -0.17 0.97 -18.77
N VAL A 337 -0.90 0.87 -17.66
CA VAL A 337 -1.54 1.99 -16.98
C VAL A 337 -0.83 2.19 -15.65
N ASN A 338 -0.42 3.41 -15.37
CA ASN A 338 0.38 3.76 -14.20
C ASN A 338 -0.20 4.99 -13.49
N LEU A 339 -0.34 4.89 -12.17
CA LEU A 339 -0.79 5.97 -11.29
C LEU A 339 0.27 6.36 -10.26
N SER A 340 1.54 6.04 -10.53
CA SER A 340 2.65 6.32 -9.61
C SER A 340 2.79 7.82 -9.36
N GLY A 341 2.92 8.18 -8.09
CA GLY A 341 3.11 9.56 -7.67
C GLY A 341 1.85 10.46 -7.79
N GLU A 342 0.69 9.89 -8.09
CA GLU A 342 -0.55 10.66 -8.21
C GLU A 342 -1.03 11.23 -6.86
N TYR A 343 -0.65 10.59 -5.76
CA TYR A 343 -1.01 11.05 -4.42
C TYR A 343 0.16 10.85 -3.44
N MET A 344 0.65 11.96 -2.90
CA MET A 344 1.70 12.05 -1.86
C MET A 344 3.00 11.30 -2.18
N ASN A 345 3.22 10.91 -3.44
CA ASN A 345 4.40 10.15 -3.89
C ASN A 345 4.74 8.93 -3.02
N THR A 346 3.72 8.29 -2.43
CA THR A 346 3.92 7.19 -1.47
C THR A 346 3.59 5.82 -2.04
N ARG A 347 3.13 5.77 -3.30
CA ARG A 347 2.71 4.50 -3.90
C ARG A 347 2.94 4.43 -5.40
N ASN A 348 3.19 3.22 -5.88
CA ASN A 348 3.07 2.86 -7.28
C ASN A 348 1.89 1.91 -7.47
N ILE A 349 0.92 2.33 -8.26
CA ILE A 349 -0.23 1.50 -8.65
C ILE A 349 -0.20 1.39 -10.16
N ALA A 350 -0.03 0.19 -10.67
CA ALA A 350 0.09 -0.05 -12.10
C ALA A 350 -0.66 -1.31 -12.54
N ALA A 351 -1.11 -1.34 -13.77
CA ALA A 351 -1.61 -2.54 -14.40
C ALA A 351 -0.96 -2.74 -15.77
N MET A 352 -0.62 -3.98 -16.07
CA MET A 352 0.05 -4.41 -17.30
C MET A 352 -0.80 -5.43 -18.03
N GLU A 353 -1.04 -5.20 -19.31
CA GLU A 353 -1.63 -6.18 -20.23
C GLU A 353 -0.53 -6.89 -20.99
N LEU A 354 -0.47 -8.21 -20.88
CA LEU A 354 0.47 -9.08 -21.56
C LEU A 354 -0.29 -9.93 -22.60
N PRO A 355 -0.22 -9.60 -23.90
CA PRO A 355 -0.91 -10.32 -24.97
C PRO A 355 -0.51 -11.79 -25.06
N ALA A 356 -1.43 -12.66 -25.47
CA ALA A 356 -1.22 -14.09 -25.59
C ALA A 356 0.00 -14.47 -26.46
N ARG A 357 0.35 -13.62 -27.44
CA ARG A 357 1.52 -13.85 -28.31
C ARG A 357 2.86 -13.86 -27.53
N LEU A 358 2.96 -13.12 -26.42
CA LEU A 358 4.15 -13.15 -25.55
C LEU A 358 4.36 -14.52 -24.89
N PHE A 359 3.31 -15.32 -24.81
CA PHE A 359 3.32 -16.68 -24.28
C PHE A 359 3.36 -17.75 -25.40
N GLY A 360 3.66 -17.36 -26.63
CA GLY A 360 3.64 -18.25 -27.79
C GLY A 360 2.24 -18.74 -28.18
N LYS A 361 1.19 -18.02 -27.78
CA LYS A 361 -0.21 -18.41 -27.99
C LYS A 361 -0.94 -17.39 -28.88
N THR A 362 -1.88 -17.86 -29.69
CA THR A 362 -2.81 -16.98 -30.42
C THR A 362 -3.93 -16.48 -29.51
N LYS A 363 -4.35 -17.30 -28.56
CA LYS A 363 -5.37 -17.00 -27.55
C LYS A 363 -5.22 -17.96 -26.38
N PHE A 364 -5.64 -17.50 -25.22
CA PHE A 364 -5.75 -18.33 -24.02
C PHE A 364 -7.07 -19.10 -23.95
N LYS A 365 -7.04 -20.21 -23.23
CA LYS A 365 -8.21 -21.06 -22.91
C LYS A 365 -8.18 -21.42 -21.42
N PRO A 366 -9.34 -21.71 -20.82
CA PRO A 366 -9.38 -22.30 -19.49
C PRO A 366 -8.55 -23.60 -19.45
N GLY A 367 -7.80 -23.80 -18.37
CA GLY A 367 -6.87 -24.92 -18.23
C GLY A 367 -5.47 -24.66 -18.79
N ASP A 368 -5.26 -23.60 -19.58
CA ASP A 368 -3.91 -23.20 -19.97
C ASP A 368 -3.06 -22.92 -18.74
N THR A 369 -1.80 -23.29 -18.80
CA THR A 369 -0.81 -22.95 -17.78
C THR A 369 0.13 -21.90 -18.32
N ILE A 370 0.43 -20.91 -17.49
CA ILE A 370 1.42 -19.87 -17.76
C ILE A 370 2.45 -19.88 -16.62
N GLU A 371 3.68 -19.54 -16.93
CA GLU A 371 4.75 -19.34 -15.97
C GLU A 371 5.16 -17.89 -16.00
N LEU A 372 5.13 -17.24 -14.83
CA LEU A 372 5.45 -15.84 -14.64
C LEU A 372 6.32 -15.68 -13.39
N ASN A 373 7.39 -14.91 -13.55
CA ASN A 373 8.16 -14.36 -12.43
C ASN A 373 8.07 -12.84 -12.49
N SER A 374 7.79 -12.22 -11.37
CA SER A 374 7.68 -10.78 -11.25
C SER A 374 8.54 -10.27 -10.11
N THR A 375 9.22 -9.16 -10.33
CA THR A 375 10.02 -8.48 -9.29
C THR A 375 9.71 -7.00 -9.35
N PHE A 376 9.42 -6.41 -8.21
CA PHE A 376 9.29 -4.97 -8.06
C PHE A 376 10.40 -4.45 -7.16
N PHE A 377 10.99 -3.35 -7.56
CA PHE A 377 11.96 -2.57 -6.79
C PHE A 377 11.39 -1.19 -6.56
N THR A 378 11.44 -0.72 -5.32
CA THR A 378 11.16 0.68 -4.97
C THR A 378 12.26 1.59 -5.52
N GLN A 379 12.06 2.92 -5.40
CA GLN A 379 13.05 3.91 -5.82
C GLN A 379 14.47 3.54 -5.38
N ALA A 380 15.44 3.72 -6.28
CA ALA A 380 16.86 3.38 -6.10
C ALA A 380 17.08 1.93 -5.61
N ARG A 381 16.12 1.04 -5.90
CA ARG A 381 16.11 -0.37 -5.48
C ARG A 381 16.29 -0.56 -3.97
N ALA A 382 15.71 0.34 -3.17
CA ALA A 382 15.80 0.31 -1.72
C ALA A 382 15.10 -0.92 -1.12
N ASP A 383 13.93 -1.29 -1.65
CA ASP A 383 13.21 -2.52 -1.31
C ASP A 383 13.02 -3.38 -2.55
N ARG A 384 12.82 -4.68 -2.32
CA ARG A 384 12.58 -5.68 -3.36
C ARG A 384 11.47 -6.62 -2.95
N VAL A 385 10.52 -6.84 -3.85
CA VAL A 385 9.47 -7.85 -3.71
C VAL A 385 9.47 -8.77 -4.91
N GLU A 386 9.32 -10.07 -4.66
CA GLU A 386 9.29 -11.08 -5.71
C GLU A 386 8.05 -11.95 -5.64
N TRP A 387 7.57 -12.31 -6.81
CA TRP A 387 6.53 -13.32 -7.02
C TRP A 387 7.00 -14.31 -8.06
N ARG A 388 6.79 -15.58 -7.81
CA ARG A 388 7.14 -16.66 -8.75
C ARG A 388 6.03 -17.68 -8.77
N GLY A 389 5.69 -18.16 -9.94
CA GLY A 389 4.72 -19.21 -10.01
C GLY A 389 4.37 -19.70 -11.40
N LYS A 390 3.82 -20.89 -11.38
CA LYS A 390 3.14 -21.52 -12.50
C LYS A 390 1.65 -21.45 -12.23
N PHE A 391 0.91 -20.82 -13.11
CA PHE A 391 -0.49 -20.45 -12.91
C PHE A 391 -1.37 -21.19 -13.90
N THR A 392 -2.52 -21.69 -13.43
CA THR A 392 -3.55 -22.29 -14.30
C THR A 392 -4.69 -21.30 -14.48
N LEU A 393 -5.05 -21.02 -15.72
CA LEU A 393 -6.15 -20.10 -16.06
C LEU A 393 -7.49 -20.80 -15.80
N ARG A 394 -8.33 -20.22 -14.93
CA ARG A 394 -9.61 -20.80 -14.51
C ARG A 394 -10.80 -20.01 -15.08
N HIS A 395 -11.98 -20.63 -15.06
CA HIS A 395 -13.24 -19.97 -15.39
C HIS A 395 -13.67 -18.97 -14.31
#